data_5ee2e0a7664d121cc6ea8408b3015d61
#
_entry.id   5ee2e0a7664d121cc6ea8408b3015d61
#
_cell.length_a   1.000
_cell.length_b   1.000
_cell.length_c   1.000
_cell.angle_alpha   90.00
_cell.angle_beta   90.00
_cell.angle_gamma   90.00
#
_symmetry.space_group_name_H-M   'P 1'
#
loop_
_entity.id
_entity.type
_entity.pdbx_description
1 polymer ?
#
loop_
_entity_poly.entity_id
_entity_poly.type
_entity_poly.pdbx_seq_one_letter_code
_entity_poly.pdbx_strand_id
1 'polypeptide(L)'
;MLRDEEKKRIVTILNQRIELLQCPICRKGHFALIDGYASCSINEDYHTLNLGGRMIPYVMLVCDNCGFISHHALGTLGLMTEHGK
;
A
#
# COMPACT_ATOMS: atom_id res chain seq x y z
N MET A 1 -1.93 0.56 -13.86
CA MET A 1 -0.56 0.87 -13.51
C MET A 1 -0.45 2.31 -13.04
N LEU A 2 0.56 2.59 -12.24
CA LEU A 2 0.70 3.92 -11.68
C LEU A 2 1.41 4.85 -12.66
N ARG A 3 0.91 6.08 -12.73
CA ARG A 3 1.60 7.09 -13.51
C ARG A 3 2.76 7.63 -12.70
N ASP A 4 3.69 8.28 -13.36
CA ASP A 4 4.85 8.84 -12.67
C ASP A 4 4.45 9.84 -11.60
N GLU A 5 3.43 10.64 -11.86
CA GLU A 5 2.96 11.60 -10.87
C GLU A 5 2.37 10.91 -9.66
N GLU A 6 1.65 9.82 -9.87
CA GLU A 6 1.08 9.06 -8.78
C GLU A 6 2.17 8.43 -7.94
N LYS A 7 3.18 7.88 -8.59
CA LYS A 7 4.30 7.27 -7.88
C LYS A 7 5.01 8.30 -7.01
N LYS A 8 5.21 9.49 -7.54
CA LYS A 8 5.89 10.54 -6.78
C LYS A 8 5.08 10.96 -5.58
N ARG A 9 3.77 11.09 -5.74
CA ARG A 9 2.90 11.45 -4.63
C ARG A 9 2.93 10.40 -3.55
N ILE A 10 2.86 9.14 -3.93
CA ILE A 10 2.86 8.05 -2.98
C ILE A 10 4.17 8.03 -2.21
N VAL A 11 5.29 8.13 -2.91
CA VAL A 11 6.60 8.09 -2.26
C VAL A 11 6.77 9.30 -1.34
N THR A 12 6.32 10.47 -1.78
CA THR A 12 6.44 11.67 -0.97
C THR A 12 5.65 11.52 0.33
N ILE A 13 4.41 11.04 0.24
CA ILE A 13 3.58 10.87 1.42
C ILE A 13 4.17 9.83 2.36
N LEU A 14 4.67 8.73 1.81
CA LEU A 14 5.25 7.69 2.64
C LEU A 14 6.48 8.20 3.37
N ASN A 15 7.30 8.98 2.70
CA ASN A 15 8.48 9.55 3.34
C ASN A 15 8.12 10.58 4.42
N GLN A 16 6.99 11.25 4.27
CA GLN A 16 6.55 12.20 5.28
C GLN A 16 5.99 11.50 6.50
N ARG A 17 5.30 10.38 6.29
CA ARG A 17 4.63 9.69 7.38
C ARG A 17 5.49 8.66 8.09
N ILE A 18 6.51 8.14 7.43
CA ILE A 18 7.36 7.09 7.96
C ILE A 18 8.75 7.64 8.16
N GLU A 19 9.18 7.69 9.42
CA GLU A 19 10.46 8.25 9.75
C GLU A 19 11.62 7.48 9.15
N LEU A 20 11.57 6.16 9.19
CA LEU A 20 12.63 5.35 8.65
C LEU A 20 12.04 4.25 7.81
N LEU A 21 12.10 4.41 6.51
CA LEU A 21 11.55 3.43 5.59
C LEU A 21 12.58 2.34 5.31
N GLN A 22 12.67 1.41 6.21
CA GLN A 22 13.65 0.33 6.14
C GLN A 22 12.95 -0.98 6.46
N CYS A 23 13.35 -2.05 5.81
CA CYS A 23 12.74 -3.35 6.04
C CYS A 23 12.94 -3.76 7.50
N PRO A 24 11.88 -4.05 8.22
CA PRO A 24 12.00 -4.44 9.63
C PRO A 24 12.46 -5.88 9.83
N ILE A 25 12.46 -6.65 8.74
CA ILE A 25 12.83 -8.06 8.83
C ILE A 25 14.33 -8.26 8.64
N CYS A 26 14.88 -7.80 7.54
CA CYS A 26 16.28 -8.02 7.25
C CYS A 26 17.16 -6.80 7.49
N ARG A 27 16.56 -5.62 7.48
CA ARG A 27 17.24 -4.34 7.70
C ARG A 27 18.37 -4.04 6.72
N LYS A 28 18.36 -4.72 5.58
CA LYS A 28 19.41 -4.51 4.58
C LYS A 28 18.89 -4.04 3.24
N GLY A 29 17.66 -4.40 2.93
CA GLY A 29 17.13 -4.10 1.62
C GLY A 29 16.55 -2.71 1.51
N HIS A 30 16.21 -2.35 0.30
CA HIS A 30 15.50 -1.11 0.02
C HIS A 30 14.10 -1.48 -0.44
N PHE A 31 13.14 -0.62 -0.14
CA PHE A 31 11.77 -0.85 -0.56
C PHE A 31 11.57 -0.34 -1.97
N ALA A 32 10.85 -1.12 -2.75
CA ALA A 32 10.42 -0.71 -4.08
C ALA A 32 8.92 -0.65 -4.09
N LEU A 33 8.36 0.39 -4.70
CA LEU A 33 6.93 0.54 -4.81
C LEU A 33 6.42 -0.38 -5.92
N ILE A 34 5.43 -1.22 -5.60
CA ILE A 34 4.81 -2.07 -6.58
C ILE A 34 3.96 -1.19 -7.50
N ASP A 35 4.06 -1.41 -8.80
CA ASP A 35 3.40 -0.59 -9.79
C ASP A 35 1.95 -0.99 -9.93
N GLY A 36 1.10 -0.41 -9.10
CA GLY A 36 -0.32 -0.69 -9.14
C GLY A 36 -0.94 -0.58 -7.76
N TYR A 37 -2.25 -0.71 -7.73
CA TYR A 37 -3.01 -0.70 -6.50
C TYR A 37 -3.55 -2.08 -6.24
N ALA A 38 -3.68 -2.42 -4.98
CA ALA A 38 -4.32 -3.67 -4.59
C ALA A 38 -5.41 -3.35 -3.58
N SER A 39 -6.20 -4.32 -3.23
CA SER A 39 -7.23 -4.12 -2.22
C SER A 39 -7.49 -5.44 -1.54
N CYS A 40 -7.98 -5.36 -0.31
CA CYS A 40 -8.41 -6.57 0.38
C CYS A 40 -9.84 -6.42 0.84
N SER A 41 -10.56 -7.54 0.84
CA SER A 41 -11.95 -7.57 1.26
C SER A 41 -12.06 -7.59 2.77
N ILE A 42 -13.06 -6.91 3.28
CA ILE A 42 -13.37 -6.92 4.70
C ILE A 42 -14.69 -7.65 4.87
N ASN A 43 -14.67 -8.75 5.56
CA ASN A 43 -15.84 -9.59 5.74
C ASN A 43 -16.23 -9.64 7.20
N GLU A 44 -17.51 -9.92 7.45
CA GLU A 44 -17.99 -9.98 8.82
C GLU A 44 -17.50 -11.21 9.54
N ASP A 45 -17.22 -12.26 8.81
CA ASP A 45 -16.65 -13.45 9.43
C ASP A 45 -15.57 -14.00 8.52
N TYR A 46 -14.85 -15.00 8.99
CA TYR A 46 -13.70 -15.51 8.25
C TYR A 46 -14.04 -16.66 7.29
N HIS A 47 -15.29 -17.07 7.25
CA HIS A 47 -15.71 -18.15 6.37
C HIS A 47 -16.21 -17.65 5.02
N THR A 48 -16.73 -16.45 4.98
CA THR A 48 -17.45 -15.95 3.83
C THR A 48 -16.66 -14.93 3.06
N LEU A 49 -16.63 -15.08 1.75
CA LEU A 49 -16.01 -14.07 0.89
C LEU A 49 -17.13 -13.26 0.26
N ASN A 50 -17.19 -11.98 0.63
CA ASN A 50 -18.19 -11.08 0.08
C ASN A 50 -17.60 -10.25 -1.02
N LEU A 51 -17.94 -10.58 -2.26
CA LEU A 51 -17.49 -9.78 -3.38
C LEU A 51 -18.38 -8.54 -3.47
N GLY A 52 -17.75 -7.42 -3.65
CA GLY A 52 -18.50 -6.17 -3.73
C GLY A 52 -18.83 -5.53 -2.40
N GLY A 53 -18.35 -6.11 -1.30
CA GLY A 53 -18.56 -5.54 0.01
C GLY A 53 -17.48 -4.50 0.33
N ARG A 54 -17.19 -4.37 1.61
CA ARG A 54 -16.18 -3.40 2.05
C ARG A 54 -14.80 -3.85 1.64
N MET A 55 -14.00 -2.89 1.23
CA MET A 55 -12.64 -3.18 0.79
C MET A 55 -11.71 -2.07 1.23
N ILE A 56 -10.45 -2.41 1.44
CA ILE A 56 -9.43 -1.43 1.74
C ILE A 56 -8.44 -1.39 0.59
N PRO A 57 -8.39 -0.29 -0.16
CA PRO A 57 -7.38 -0.17 -1.21
C PRO A 57 -6.05 0.25 -0.61
N TYR A 58 -4.95 -0.27 -1.15
CA TYR A 58 -3.63 0.02 -0.62
C TYR A 58 -2.56 -0.05 -1.69
N VAL A 59 -1.40 0.52 -1.37
CA VAL A 59 -0.22 0.34 -2.19
C VAL A 59 0.73 -0.56 -1.42
N MET A 60 1.63 -1.22 -2.13
CA MET A 60 2.54 -2.17 -1.52
C MET A 60 3.98 -1.79 -1.78
N LEU A 61 4.81 -2.00 -0.78
CA LEU A 61 6.26 -1.88 -0.93
C LEU A 61 6.86 -3.26 -0.73
N VAL A 62 7.85 -3.61 -1.52
CA VAL A 62 8.53 -4.89 -1.38
C VAL A 62 10.00 -4.66 -1.11
N CYS A 63 10.54 -5.38 -0.14
CA CYS A 63 11.97 -5.31 0.15
C CYS A 63 12.73 -6.08 -0.92
N ASP A 64 13.72 -5.46 -1.50
CA ASP A 64 14.45 -6.07 -2.60
C ASP A 64 15.47 -7.11 -2.13
N ASN A 65 15.63 -7.29 -0.84
CA ASN A 65 16.56 -8.28 -0.31
C ASN A 65 15.86 -9.53 0.18
N CYS A 66 14.88 -9.39 1.06
CA CYS A 66 14.23 -10.55 1.65
C CYS A 66 12.79 -10.79 1.17
N GLY A 67 12.25 -9.86 0.41
CA GLY A 67 10.90 -10.05 -0.12
C GLY A 67 9.76 -9.66 0.81
N PHE A 68 10.07 -9.04 1.95
CA PHE A 68 9.00 -8.59 2.85
C PHE A 68 8.13 -7.57 2.14
N ILE A 69 6.83 -7.71 2.26
CA ILE A 69 5.88 -6.81 1.63
C ILE A 69 5.11 -6.05 2.69
N SER A 70 5.03 -4.73 2.56
CA SER A 70 4.23 -3.93 3.46
C SER A 70 3.08 -3.30 2.68
N HIS A 71 1.95 -3.14 3.36
CA HIS A 71 0.74 -2.58 2.78
C HIS A 71 0.43 -1.24 3.44
N HIS A 72 0.04 -0.27 2.63
CA HIS A 72 -0.23 1.06 3.14
C HIS A 72 -1.58 1.54 2.60
N ALA A 73 -2.53 1.74 3.51
CA ALA A 73 -3.91 2.10 3.14
C ALA A 73 -3.98 3.48 2.50
N LEU A 74 -4.59 3.56 1.34
CA LEU A 74 -4.67 4.82 0.61
C LEU A 74 -5.51 5.86 1.34
N GLY A 75 -6.58 5.43 1.97
CA GLY A 75 -7.45 6.37 2.67
C GLY A 75 -6.74 7.09 3.79
N THR A 76 -5.96 6.36 4.57
CA THR A 76 -5.21 6.94 5.69
C THR A 76 -4.15 7.91 5.19
N LEU A 77 -3.56 7.61 4.05
CA LEU A 77 -2.52 8.46 3.50
C LEU A 77 -3.07 9.68 2.77
N GLY A 78 -4.38 9.76 2.61
CA GLY A 78 -4.99 10.86 1.90
C GLY A 78 -4.75 10.80 0.41
N LEU A 79 -4.54 9.62 -0.13
CA LEU A 79 -4.25 9.46 -1.55
C LEU A 79 -5.45 9.05 -2.38
N MET A 80 -6.59 8.83 -1.77
CA MET A 80 -7.79 8.50 -2.52
C MET A 80 -8.40 9.77 -3.10
N THR A 81 -8.80 9.69 -4.36
CA THR A 81 -9.37 10.84 -5.01
C THR A 81 -10.84 10.94 -4.67
N GLU A 82 -11.46 12.05 -5.02
CA GLU A 82 -12.80 12.27 -4.73
C GLU A 82 -13.72 11.33 -5.33
N HIS A 83 -13.55 10.99 -6.58
CA HIS A 83 -14.46 10.07 -7.16
C HIS A 83 -14.17 8.68 -6.68
N GLY A 84 -13.15 8.54 -5.94
CA GLY A 84 -12.87 7.28 -5.30
C GLY A 84 -13.57 7.16 -4.01
N LYS A 85 -14.21 8.20 -3.56
CA LYS A 85 -14.84 8.09 -2.31
C LYS A 85 -16.21 7.58 -2.39
#